data_df2c6666f97cc970b7b6b867c1764387
#
_entry.id   df2c6666f97cc970b7b6b867c1764387
#
_cell.length_a   1.000
_cell.length_b   1.000
_cell.length_c   1.000
_cell.angle_alpha   90.00
_cell.angle_beta   90.00
_cell.angle_gamma   90.00
#
_symmetry.space_group_name_H-M   'P 1'
#
loop_
_entity.id
_entity.type
_entity.pdbx_description
1 polymer ?
#
loop_
_entity_poly.entity_id
_entity_poly.type
_entity_poly.pdbx_seq_one_letter_code
_entity_poly.pdbx_strand_id
1 'polypeptide(L)'
;LRWRLRRCTRQELSPNAKGCDYCEMSNRTHQFSAVAFEENFSLRQIAPAFPEASISPLELFLPVGNDGGLYIFPFGAIVSHDVPVDDRERIFTRLTRVLPKLTTRIIREDYSVLQDPAAPIGISAGMLRVDRLTPQRAGIVALTVAQSAAMEYYERIVDSLFARTAQLVDRMATRGTVPYRVTPLHRFIGEAISSRTEVLAVLHLLDKPDAAWEDPAMDLIYDDLRDEFDLVDRYAALTSKLQSIQDSLVLVLDVARDRRLVLLEVIVVLLILLEVILSIGHFTL
;
A
#
# COMPACT_ATOMS: atom_id res chain seq x y z
N LEU A 1 29.18 13.18 -45.50
CA LEU A 1 29.90 11.90 -45.41
C LEU A 1 28.82 10.79 -45.42
N ARG A 2 28.76 10.08 -46.56
CA ARG A 2 27.79 9.02 -46.83
C ARG A 2 28.22 7.74 -46.11
N TRP A 3 27.38 7.23 -45.19
CA TRP A 3 27.51 5.86 -44.68
C TRP A 3 26.69 4.93 -45.56
N ARG A 4 27.37 4.00 -46.22
CA ARG A 4 26.79 2.94 -47.06
C ARG A 4 26.13 1.87 -46.17
N LEU A 5 24.83 1.69 -46.33
CA LEU A 5 24.10 0.51 -45.91
C LEU A 5 24.65 -0.71 -46.72
N ARG A 6 25.34 -1.62 -46.08
CA ARG A 6 25.62 -2.93 -46.64
C ARG A 6 24.41 -3.84 -46.37
N ARG A 7 23.71 -4.20 -47.43
CA ARG A 7 22.75 -5.30 -47.39
C ARG A 7 23.53 -6.59 -47.21
N CYS A 8 23.22 -7.38 -46.16
CA CYS A 8 23.63 -8.79 -46.08
C CYS A 8 22.77 -9.58 -47.08
N THR A 9 23.34 -10.02 -48.14
CA THR A 9 22.79 -11.01 -49.07
C THR A 9 23.00 -12.41 -48.48
N ARG A 10 21.91 -13.16 -48.51
CA ARG A 10 21.75 -14.56 -48.12
C ARG A 10 22.61 -15.43 -49.06
N GLN A 11 23.77 -15.91 -48.56
CA GLN A 11 24.44 -17.07 -49.20
C GLN A 11 25.36 -17.74 -48.19
N GLU A 12 25.27 -19.08 -48.14
CA GLU A 12 26.16 -20.08 -47.53
C GLU A 12 25.95 -20.45 -46.07
N LEU A 13 24.99 -21.38 -45.90
CA LEU A 13 24.90 -22.26 -44.73
C LEU A 13 26.03 -23.27 -44.71
N SER A 14 26.99 -23.12 -43.82
CA SER A 14 27.93 -24.17 -43.41
C SER A 14 27.41 -24.84 -42.13
N PRO A 15 27.34 -26.21 -42.07
CA PRO A 15 26.68 -26.90 -40.94
C PRO A 15 27.65 -27.16 -39.77
N ASN A 16 28.42 -26.17 -39.30
CA ASN A 16 29.23 -26.32 -38.09
C ASN A 16 29.58 -24.99 -37.41
N ALA A 17 28.59 -24.14 -37.20
CA ALA A 17 28.71 -23.00 -36.29
C ALA A 17 28.01 -23.36 -34.98
N LYS A 18 28.80 -23.66 -33.95
CA LYS A 18 28.34 -23.61 -32.55
C LYS A 18 27.57 -22.31 -32.36
N GLY A 19 26.34 -22.40 -31.88
CA GLY A 19 25.41 -21.29 -31.79
C GLY A 19 26.08 -20.01 -31.28
N CYS A 20 25.94 -18.96 -32.04
CA CYS A 20 26.10 -17.61 -31.56
C CYS A 20 24.94 -17.28 -30.62
N ASP A 21 25.18 -17.40 -29.33
CA ASP A 21 24.29 -16.89 -28.28
C ASP A 21 24.09 -15.35 -28.31
N TYR A 22 24.56 -14.70 -29.36
CA TYR A 22 24.52 -13.25 -29.56
C TYR A 22 23.36 -12.76 -30.46
N CYS A 23 22.47 -13.65 -30.91
CA CYS A 23 21.50 -13.29 -31.96
C CYS A 23 20.03 -13.06 -31.50
N GLU A 24 19.76 -13.03 -30.20
CA GLU A 24 18.40 -12.71 -29.70
C GLU A 24 18.42 -11.72 -28.52
N MET A 25 19.17 -10.64 -28.65
CA MET A 25 19.01 -9.51 -27.72
C MET A 25 18.06 -8.48 -28.34
N SER A 26 16.80 -8.86 -28.56
CA SER A 26 15.76 -7.92 -28.92
C SER A 26 15.25 -7.21 -27.67
N ASN A 27 14.99 -5.92 -27.75
CA ASN A 27 14.32 -5.16 -26.71
C ASN A 27 13.01 -5.88 -26.35
N ARG A 28 12.83 -6.18 -25.06
CA ARG A 28 11.62 -6.84 -24.55
C ARG A 28 11.00 -5.95 -23.49
N THR A 29 9.69 -5.75 -23.58
CA THR A 29 8.93 -5.05 -22.55
C THR A 29 8.27 -6.06 -21.65
N HIS A 30 8.51 -5.93 -20.36
CA HIS A 30 7.89 -6.71 -19.29
C HIS A 30 6.79 -5.91 -18.62
N GLN A 31 5.66 -6.56 -18.32
CA GLN A 31 4.51 -5.92 -17.69
C GLN A 31 4.33 -6.41 -16.25
N PHE A 32 4.29 -5.46 -15.33
CA PHE A 32 3.96 -5.70 -13.93
C PHE A 32 2.57 -5.12 -13.66
N SER A 33 1.68 -5.90 -13.05
CA SER A 33 0.34 -5.45 -12.67
C SER A 33 0.12 -5.79 -11.21
N ALA A 34 0.05 -4.78 -10.37
CA ALA A 34 -0.20 -4.89 -8.95
C ALA A 34 -1.69 -4.74 -8.64
N VAL A 35 -2.14 -5.49 -7.63
CA VAL A 35 -3.48 -5.38 -7.05
C VAL A 35 -3.32 -5.35 -5.54
N ALA A 36 -3.75 -4.26 -4.89
CA ALA A 36 -3.76 -4.15 -3.43
C ALA A 36 -5.19 -4.33 -2.88
N PHE A 37 -5.30 -5.05 -1.78
CA PHE A 37 -6.53 -5.40 -1.08
C PHE A 37 -6.56 -4.75 0.31
N GLU A 38 -7.74 -4.73 0.95
CA GLU A 38 -7.90 -4.22 2.31
C GLU A 38 -7.24 -5.13 3.36
N GLU A 39 -7.19 -6.44 3.08
CA GLU A 39 -6.73 -7.45 4.02
C GLU A 39 -5.23 -7.70 3.89
N ASN A 40 -4.56 -7.77 5.04
CA ASN A 40 -3.21 -8.31 5.11
C ASN A 40 -3.21 -9.83 4.92
N PHE A 41 -2.19 -10.35 4.27
CA PHE A 41 -2.10 -11.76 3.93
C PHE A 41 -1.21 -12.53 4.89
N SER A 42 -1.70 -13.66 5.39
CA SER A 42 -0.84 -14.65 6.03
C SER A 42 -0.25 -15.58 4.96
N LEU A 43 0.99 -15.36 4.56
CA LEU A 43 1.66 -16.20 3.57
C LEU A 43 1.65 -17.68 3.97
N ARG A 44 1.74 -18.00 5.28
CA ARG A 44 1.65 -19.38 5.79
C ARG A 44 0.29 -20.02 5.57
N GLN A 45 -0.80 -19.26 5.56
CA GLN A 45 -2.14 -19.76 5.25
C GLN A 45 -2.35 -19.96 3.76
N ILE A 46 -1.70 -19.15 2.92
CA ILE A 46 -1.81 -19.21 1.47
C ILE A 46 -0.92 -20.32 0.88
N ALA A 47 0.29 -20.51 1.41
CA ALA A 47 1.28 -21.46 0.88
C ALA A 47 0.75 -22.88 0.62
N PRO A 48 -0.08 -23.51 1.48
CA PRO A 48 -0.60 -24.85 1.22
C PRO A 48 -1.48 -24.94 -0.04
N ALA A 49 -2.06 -23.81 -0.47
CA ALA A 49 -2.84 -23.76 -1.69
C ALA A 49 -1.97 -23.66 -2.95
N PHE A 50 -0.69 -23.34 -2.82
CA PHE A 50 0.27 -23.18 -3.92
C PHE A 50 1.55 -23.94 -3.62
N PRO A 51 1.53 -25.30 -3.66
CA PRO A 51 2.70 -26.12 -3.33
C PRO A 51 3.87 -25.92 -4.32
N GLU A 52 3.61 -25.36 -5.49
CA GLU A 52 4.58 -24.98 -6.49
C GLU A 52 5.30 -23.64 -6.20
N ALA A 53 4.80 -22.87 -5.22
CA ALA A 53 5.36 -21.57 -4.89
C ALA A 53 6.55 -21.68 -3.93
N SER A 54 7.50 -20.76 -4.05
CA SER A 54 8.52 -20.53 -3.04
C SER A 54 8.03 -19.50 -2.02
N ILE A 55 8.32 -19.72 -0.75
CA ILE A 55 7.93 -18.82 0.34
C ILE A 55 9.17 -18.25 1.01
N SER A 56 9.19 -16.94 1.20
CA SER A 56 10.15 -16.20 2.00
C SER A 56 9.41 -15.40 3.09
N PRO A 57 10.12 -14.78 4.05
CA PRO A 57 9.49 -13.88 5.00
C PRO A 57 8.81 -12.66 4.35
N LEU A 58 9.28 -12.22 3.18
CA LEU A 58 8.83 -11.02 2.49
C LEU A 58 7.75 -11.29 1.45
N GLU A 59 7.76 -12.48 0.81
CA GLU A 59 6.87 -12.79 -0.29
C GLU A 59 6.62 -14.28 -0.46
N LEU A 60 5.53 -14.61 -1.16
CA LEU A 60 5.30 -15.90 -1.75
C LEU A 60 5.36 -15.72 -3.28
N PHE A 61 6.33 -16.37 -3.92
CA PHE A 61 6.52 -16.32 -5.36
C PHE A 61 6.03 -17.60 -6.04
N LEU A 62 5.12 -17.43 -7.00
CA LEU A 62 4.56 -18.49 -7.83
C LEU A 62 5.06 -18.34 -9.26
N PRO A 63 5.94 -19.21 -9.78
CA PRO A 63 6.36 -19.16 -11.18
C PRO A 63 5.19 -19.50 -12.11
N VAL A 64 5.05 -18.73 -13.20
CA VAL A 64 4.02 -18.93 -14.22
C VAL A 64 4.65 -18.82 -15.61
N GLY A 65 4.56 -19.88 -16.40
CA GLY A 65 5.23 -19.95 -17.68
C GLY A 65 6.76 -20.03 -17.56
N ASN A 66 7.49 -19.52 -18.55
CA ASN A 66 8.94 -19.62 -18.57
C ASN A 66 9.65 -18.42 -17.90
N ASP A 67 9.09 -17.22 -18.03
CA ASP A 67 9.73 -15.97 -17.59
C ASP A 67 8.84 -15.11 -16.69
N GLY A 68 7.58 -15.51 -16.47
CA GLY A 68 6.60 -14.79 -15.68
C GLY A 68 6.45 -15.35 -14.26
N GLY A 69 5.75 -14.60 -13.42
CA GLY A 69 5.45 -15.04 -12.07
C GLY A 69 4.45 -14.16 -11.36
N LEU A 70 3.95 -14.66 -10.24
CA LEU A 70 3.05 -13.94 -9.37
C LEU A 70 3.66 -13.85 -7.97
N TYR A 71 3.74 -12.64 -7.47
CA TYR A 71 4.27 -12.30 -6.16
C TYR A 71 3.11 -11.96 -5.23
N ILE A 72 3.05 -12.57 -4.06
CA ILE A 72 2.06 -12.28 -3.02
C ILE A 72 2.79 -11.74 -1.81
N PHE A 73 2.46 -10.51 -1.41
CA PHE A 73 3.09 -9.82 -0.29
C PHE A 73 2.20 -9.81 0.95
N PRO A 74 2.77 -9.90 2.18
CA PRO A 74 2.00 -9.99 3.42
C PRO A 74 1.14 -8.76 3.69
N PHE A 75 1.48 -7.60 3.13
CA PHE A 75 0.73 -6.35 3.25
C PHE A 75 -0.48 -6.24 2.30
N GLY A 76 -0.97 -7.36 1.79
CA GLY A 76 -2.20 -7.39 1.00
C GLY A 76 -2.04 -7.03 -0.47
N ALA A 77 -0.83 -7.04 -1.01
CA ALA A 77 -0.59 -6.78 -2.42
C ALA A 77 -0.22 -8.05 -3.19
N ILE A 78 -0.67 -8.13 -4.44
CA ILE A 78 -0.35 -9.20 -5.38
C ILE A 78 0.13 -8.56 -6.67
N VAL A 79 1.29 -8.99 -7.16
CA VAL A 79 1.85 -8.50 -8.43
C VAL A 79 2.00 -9.65 -9.40
N SER A 80 1.45 -9.48 -10.58
CA SER A 80 1.68 -10.38 -11.72
C SER A 80 2.72 -9.78 -12.65
N HIS A 81 3.73 -10.55 -13.00
CA HIS A 81 4.79 -10.23 -13.95
C HIS A 81 4.66 -11.13 -15.18
N ASP A 82 4.34 -10.57 -16.32
CA ASP A 82 4.15 -11.29 -17.60
C ASP A 82 3.22 -12.51 -17.53
N VAL A 83 2.21 -12.47 -16.65
CA VAL A 83 1.26 -13.58 -16.48
C VAL A 83 0.08 -13.41 -17.45
N PRO A 84 -0.26 -14.42 -18.28
CA PRO A 84 -1.46 -14.41 -19.12
C PRO A 84 -2.74 -14.21 -18.30
N VAL A 85 -3.73 -13.55 -18.90
CA VAL A 85 -5.00 -13.22 -18.22
C VAL A 85 -5.68 -14.47 -17.65
N ASP A 86 -5.74 -15.57 -18.43
CA ASP A 86 -6.38 -16.82 -18.02
C ASP A 86 -5.70 -17.47 -16.82
N ASP A 87 -4.37 -17.42 -16.75
CA ASP A 87 -3.61 -17.94 -15.61
C ASP A 87 -3.82 -17.09 -14.39
N ARG A 88 -3.83 -15.77 -14.55
CA ARG A 88 -4.11 -14.81 -13.49
C ARG A 88 -5.49 -15.05 -12.88
N GLU A 89 -6.53 -15.21 -13.69
CA GLU A 89 -7.89 -15.51 -13.21
C GLU A 89 -7.98 -16.85 -12.46
N ARG A 90 -7.29 -17.89 -12.96
CA ARG A 90 -7.21 -19.19 -12.28
C ARG A 90 -6.56 -19.09 -10.91
N ILE A 91 -5.45 -18.33 -10.80
CA ILE A 91 -4.74 -18.12 -9.54
C ILE A 91 -5.60 -17.30 -8.57
N PHE A 92 -6.26 -16.23 -9.03
CA PHE A 92 -7.19 -15.45 -8.20
C PHE A 92 -8.37 -16.29 -7.70
N THR A 93 -8.96 -17.14 -8.55
CA THR A 93 -10.02 -18.05 -8.13
C THR A 93 -9.55 -19.04 -7.06
N ARG A 94 -8.30 -19.50 -7.14
CA ARG A 94 -7.68 -20.37 -6.14
C ARG A 94 -7.43 -19.61 -4.84
N LEU A 95 -6.97 -18.38 -4.90
CA LEU A 95 -6.72 -17.51 -3.76
C LEU A 95 -8.02 -17.16 -3.01
N THR A 96 -9.12 -16.85 -3.71
CA THR A 96 -10.42 -16.53 -3.09
C THR A 96 -11.04 -17.70 -2.36
N ARG A 97 -10.69 -18.95 -2.70
CA ARG A 97 -11.09 -20.13 -1.94
C ARG A 97 -10.39 -20.23 -0.58
N VAL A 98 -9.15 -19.75 -0.49
CA VAL A 98 -8.35 -19.73 0.76
C VAL A 98 -8.70 -18.49 1.59
N LEU A 99 -9.00 -17.38 0.92
CA LEU A 99 -9.33 -16.10 1.53
C LEU A 99 -10.78 -15.71 1.15
N PRO A 100 -11.82 -16.34 1.73
CA PRO A 100 -13.20 -16.11 1.31
C PRO A 100 -13.75 -14.72 1.67
N LYS A 101 -13.05 -13.98 2.51
CA LYS A 101 -13.41 -12.62 2.90
C LYS A 101 -12.63 -11.54 2.13
N LEU A 102 -11.91 -11.94 1.08
CA LEU A 102 -11.14 -10.99 0.28
C LEU A 102 -12.04 -9.91 -0.29
N THR A 103 -11.68 -8.66 -0.05
CA THR A 103 -12.48 -7.51 -0.50
C THR A 103 -12.49 -7.41 -2.04
N THR A 104 -13.58 -6.86 -2.57
CA THR A 104 -13.68 -6.52 -4.00
C THR A 104 -13.19 -5.11 -4.31
N ARG A 105 -12.97 -4.28 -3.29
CA ARG A 105 -12.36 -2.96 -3.46
C ARG A 105 -10.87 -3.16 -3.57
N ILE A 106 -10.37 -3.03 -4.79
CA ILE A 106 -8.96 -3.22 -5.13
C ILE A 106 -8.40 -1.95 -5.74
N ILE A 107 -7.14 -1.69 -5.45
CA ILE A 107 -6.32 -0.71 -6.16
C ILE A 107 -5.49 -1.46 -7.17
N ARG A 108 -5.39 -0.92 -8.38
CA ARG A 108 -4.59 -1.48 -9.45
C ARG A 108 -3.54 -0.50 -9.87
N GLU A 109 -2.34 -1.00 -10.05
CA GLU A 109 -1.21 -0.25 -10.58
C GLU A 109 -0.45 -1.10 -11.60
N ASP A 110 -0.22 -0.53 -12.76
CA ASP A 110 0.49 -1.20 -13.85
C ASP A 110 1.81 -0.48 -14.11
N TYR A 111 2.89 -1.23 -14.26
CA TYR A 111 4.22 -0.70 -14.54
C TYR A 111 4.93 -1.50 -15.62
N SER A 112 5.69 -0.81 -16.46
CA SER A 112 6.41 -1.43 -17.58
C SER A 112 7.91 -1.33 -17.38
N VAL A 113 8.61 -2.42 -17.64
CA VAL A 113 10.07 -2.49 -17.62
C VAL A 113 10.57 -2.83 -19.00
N LEU A 114 11.48 -2.03 -19.53
CA LEU A 114 12.12 -2.26 -20.81
C LEU A 114 13.47 -2.94 -20.60
N GLN A 115 13.61 -4.18 -21.05
CA GLN A 115 14.90 -4.82 -21.14
C GLN A 115 15.58 -4.36 -22.42
N ASP A 116 16.71 -3.67 -22.29
CA ASP A 116 17.54 -3.17 -23.38
C ASP A 116 19.02 -3.35 -23.01
N PRO A 117 19.67 -4.39 -23.55
CA PRO A 117 21.05 -4.70 -23.23
C PRO A 117 22.08 -3.63 -23.61
N ALA A 118 21.70 -2.68 -24.45
CA ALA A 118 22.56 -1.59 -24.88
C ALA A 118 22.40 -0.30 -24.04
N ALA A 119 21.36 -0.24 -23.18
CA ALA A 119 21.08 0.92 -22.37
C ALA A 119 21.58 0.76 -20.91
N PRO A 120 21.97 1.85 -20.26
CA PRO A 120 22.23 1.83 -18.82
C PRO A 120 20.94 1.59 -18.04
N ILE A 121 21.07 1.02 -16.83
CA ILE A 121 19.97 0.90 -15.88
C ILE A 121 19.53 2.29 -15.45
N GLY A 122 18.22 2.54 -15.42
CA GLY A 122 17.64 3.80 -14.97
C GLY A 122 16.24 4.03 -15.53
N ILE A 123 15.56 5.07 -15.03
CA ILE A 123 14.21 5.41 -15.47
C ILE A 123 14.25 6.40 -16.64
N SER A 124 13.45 6.14 -17.64
CA SER A 124 13.28 7.02 -18.79
C SER A 124 11.87 6.95 -19.33
N ALA A 125 11.21 8.10 -19.47
CA ALA A 125 9.84 8.23 -19.93
C ALA A 125 8.82 7.40 -19.10
N GLY A 126 8.98 7.36 -17.76
CA GLY A 126 8.09 6.62 -16.86
C GLY A 126 8.24 5.10 -16.94
N MET A 127 9.32 4.59 -17.50
CA MET A 127 9.63 3.16 -17.56
C MET A 127 11.04 2.91 -17.06
N LEU A 128 11.20 1.86 -16.26
CA LEU A 128 12.51 1.36 -15.87
C LEU A 128 13.16 0.65 -17.08
N ARG A 129 14.40 1.00 -17.37
CA ARG A 129 15.26 0.29 -18.32
C ARG A 129 16.28 -0.53 -17.58
N VAL A 130 16.45 -1.77 -18.00
CA VAL A 130 17.47 -2.68 -17.46
C VAL A 130 18.19 -3.39 -18.59
N ASP A 131 19.47 -3.68 -18.40
CA ASP A 131 20.25 -4.47 -19.35
C ASP A 131 19.69 -5.91 -19.45
N ARG A 132 19.34 -6.48 -18.29
CA ARG A 132 18.71 -7.81 -18.16
C ARG A 132 17.80 -7.85 -16.95
N LEU A 133 16.59 -8.34 -17.13
CA LEU A 133 15.64 -8.58 -16.05
C LEU A 133 15.84 -9.99 -15.48
N THR A 134 16.65 -10.11 -14.43
CA THR A 134 16.83 -11.37 -13.70
C THR A 134 15.64 -11.59 -12.73
N PRO A 135 15.41 -12.84 -12.26
CA PRO A 135 14.36 -13.11 -11.27
C PRO A 135 14.48 -12.25 -10.01
N GLN A 136 15.69 -11.99 -9.53
CA GLN A 136 15.94 -11.15 -8.35
C GLN A 136 15.55 -9.69 -8.64
N ARG A 137 15.95 -9.13 -9.81
CA ARG A 137 15.56 -7.78 -10.22
C ARG A 137 14.05 -7.65 -10.43
N ALA A 138 13.41 -8.69 -11.00
CA ALA A 138 11.97 -8.73 -11.15
C ALA A 138 11.25 -8.73 -9.77
N GLY A 139 11.80 -9.42 -8.77
CA GLY A 139 11.31 -9.38 -7.38
C GLY A 139 11.38 -7.98 -6.78
N ILE A 140 12.47 -7.24 -6.99
CA ILE A 140 12.62 -5.84 -6.54
C ILE A 140 11.57 -4.93 -7.21
N VAL A 141 11.40 -5.05 -8.53
CA VAL A 141 10.37 -4.30 -9.26
C VAL A 141 8.98 -4.65 -8.73
N ALA A 142 8.67 -5.95 -8.58
CA ALA A 142 7.39 -6.39 -8.05
C ALA A 142 7.12 -5.85 -6.64
N LEU A 143 8.13 -5.86 -5.76
CA LEU A 143 8.02 -5.32 -4.41
C LEU A 143 7.69 -3.82 -4.45
N THR A 144 8.41 -3.04 -5.24
CA THR A 144 8.22 -1.57 -5.27
C THR A 144 6.87 -1.18 -5.87
N VAL A 145 6.43 -1.86 -6.94
CA VAL A 145 5.09 -1.66 -7.52
C VAL A 145 4.00 -2.08 -6.52
N ALA A 146 4.20 -3.17 -5.77
CA ALA A 146 3.29 -3.59 -4.69
C ALA A 146 3.20 -2.55 -3.57
N GLN A 147 4.34 -1.98 -3.18
CA GLN A 147 4.41 -0.92 -2.16
C GLN A 147 3.65 0.33 -2.61
N SER A 148 3.79 0.75 -3.88
CA SER A 148 3.07 1.90 -4.42
C SER A 148 1.55 1.66 -4.42
N ALA A 149 1.09 0.50 -4.89
CA ALA A 149 -0.33 0.14 -4.87
C ALA A 149 -0.90 0.08 -3.44
N ALA A 150 -0.16 -0.50 -2.49
CA ALA A 150 -0.56 -0.53 -1.09
C ALA A 150 -0.59 0.87 -0.46
N MET A 151 0.38 1.73 -0.80
CA MET A 151 0.41 3.11 -0.33
C MET A 151 -0.84 3.87 -0.77
N GLU A 152 -1.26 3.76 -2.03
CA GLU A 152 -2.49 4.39 -2.52
C GLU A 152 -3.74 3.93 -1.74
N TYR A 153 -3.79 2.65 -1.36
CA TYR A 153 -4.87 2.13 -0.52
C TYR A 153 -4.90 2.84 0.85
N TYR A 154 -3.75 2.95 1.52
CA TYR A 154 -3.68 3.61 2.82
C TYR A 154 -3.90 5.12 2.75
N GLU A 155 -3.48 5.79 1.68
CA GLU A 155 -3.80 7.18 1.42
C GLU A 155 -5.31 7.42 1.39
N ARG A 156 -6.07 6.57 0.70
CA ARG A 156 -7.55 6.67 0.64
C ARG A 156 -8.20 6.49 2.02
N ILE A 157 -7.70 5.57 2.85
CA ILE A 157 -8.19 5.38 4.21
C ILE A 157 -7.92 6.64 5.04
N VAL A 158 -6.68 7.12 5.03
CA VAL A 158 -6.28 8.29 5.82
C VAL A 158 -7.00 9.54 5.35
N ASP A 159 -7.22 9.73 4.07
CA ASP A 159 -7.99 10.85 3.52
C ASP A 159 -9.46 10.80 3.97
N SER A 160 -10.07 9.62 4.01
CA SER A 160 -11.41 9.44 4.57
C SER A 160 -11.48 9.80 6.07
N LEU A 161 -10.50 9.35 6.85
CA LEU A 161 -10.40 9.70 8.28
C LEU A 161 -10.17 11.20 8.49
N PHE A 162 -9.30 11.80 7.69
CA PHE A 162 -9.00 13.23 7.73
C PHE A 162 -10.25 14.07 7.41
N ALA A 163 -10.98 13.72 6.36
CA ALA A 163 -12.23 14.41 6.00
C ALA A 163 -13.31 14.30 7.12
N ARG A 164 -13.44 13.13 7.74
CA ARG A 164 -14.36 12.92 8.88
C ARG A 164 -13.94 13.73 10.11
N THR A 165 -12.64 13.82 10.38
CA THR A 165 -12.08 14.64 11.46
C THR A 165 -12.34 16.12 11.21
N ALA A 166 -12.10 16.60 9.98
CA ALA A 166 -12.38 17.98 9.58
C ALA A 166 -13.86 18.34 9.76
N GLN A 167 -14.78 17.44 9.42
CA GLN A 167 -16.22 17.64 9.67
C GLN A 167 -16.57 17.76 11.16
N LEU A 168 -15.89 17.03 12.04
CA LEU A 168 -16.08 17.17 13.49
C LEU A 168 -15.60 18.53 13.98
N VAL A 169 -14.43 18.97 13.55
CA VAL A 169 -13.84 20.27 13.88
C VAL A 169 -14.73 21.41 13.35
N ASP A 170 -15.22 21.32 12.12
CA ASP A 170 -16.13 22.31 11.54
C ASP A 170 -17.45 22.43 12.34
N ARG A 171 -18.04 21.31 12.76
CA ARG A 171 -19.23 21.34 13.64
C ARG A 171 -18.95 21.98 14.99
N MET A 172 -17.76 21.80 15.54
CA MET A 172 -17.32 22.50 16.75
C MET A 172 -17.21 24.00 16.51
N ALA A 173 -16.59 24.39 15.41
CA ALA A 173 -16.42 25.81 15.05
C ALA A 173 -17.75 26.53 14.80
N THR A 174 -18.70 25.87 14.10
CA THR A 174 -19.98 26.48 13.70
C THR A 174 -21.04 26.44 14.81
N ARG A 175 -21.08 25.37 15.61
CA ARG A 175 -22.14 25.14 16.62
C ARG A 175 -21.64 25.28 18.06
N GLY A 176 -20.35 25.47 18.28
CA GLY A 176 -19.71 25.49 19.60
C GLY A 176 -19.93 24.18 20.39
N THR A 177 -20.26 23.08 19.71
CA THR A 177 -20.65 21.83 20.38
C THR A 177 -20.09 20.59 19.72
N VAL A 178 -19.62 19.66 20.54
CA VAL A 178 -19.33 18.28 20.14
C VAL A 178 -20.63 17.47 20.11
N PRO A 179 -20.79 16.49 19.21
CA PRO A 179 -21.96 15.61 19.21
C PRO A 179 -22.20 14.96 20.57
N TYR A 180 -23.41 15.03 21.07
CA TYR A 180 -23.82 14.52 22.41
C TYR A 180 -23.57 13.03 22.61
N ARG A 181 -23.50 12.24 21.53
CA ARG A 181 -23.32 10.79 21.63
C ARG A 181 -21.84 10.46 21.66
N VAL A 182 -21.37 10.06 22.83
CA VAL A 182 -19.98 9.71 23.09
C VAL A 182 -19.56 8.40 22.41
N THR A 183 -20.49 7.44 22.32
CA THR A 183 -20.21 6.13 21.72
C THR A 183 -19.76 6.20 20.26
N PRO A 184 -20.39 6.96 19.36
CA PRO A 184 -19.89 7.15 18.00
C PRO A 184 -18.51 7.81 17.95
N LEU A 185 -18.24 8.77 18.84
CA LEU A 185 -16.94 9.43 18.93
C LEU A 185 -15.84 8.44 19.37
N HIS A 186 -16.10 7.65 20.43
CA HIS A 186 -15.14 6.63 20.86
C HIS A 186 -14.89 5.58 19.79
N ARG A 187 -15.93 5.17 19.05
CA ARG A 187 -15.78 4.23 17.94
C ARG A 187 -14.91 4.82 16.83
N PHE A 188 -15.15 6.08 16.47
CA PHE A 188 -14.34 6.76 15.46
C PHE A 188 -12.88 6.90 15.88
N ILE A 189 -12.61 7.22 17.15
CA ILE A 189 -11.25 7.27 17.70
C ILE A 189 -10.60 5.90 17.64
N GLY A 190 -11.32 4.84 18.04
CA GLY A 190 -10.83 3.47 17.94
C GLY A 190 -10.48 3.08 16.51
N GLU A 191 -11.33 3.43 15.53
CA GLU A 191 -11.08 3.25 14.11
C GLU A 191 -9.81 3.98 13.64
N ALA A 192 -9.65 5.25 14.01
CA ALA A 192 -8.48 6.04 13.65
C ALA A 192 -7.18 5.49 14.23
N ILE A 193 -7.22 5.00 15.49
CA ILE A 193 -6.06 4.36 16.13
C ILE A 193 -5.73 3.02 15.44
N SER A 194 -6.74 2.20 15.12
CA SER A 194 -6.55 0.93 14.43
C SER A 194 -5.92 1.16 13.06
N SER A 195 -6.50 2.04 12.25
CA SER A 195 -5.97 2.38 10.92
C SER A 195 -4.55 2.93 10.99
N ARG A 196 -4.23 3.76 12.00
CA ARG A 196 -2.85 4.22 12.20
C ARG A 196 -1.90 3.06 12.47
N THR A 197 -2.30 2.12 13.32
CA THR A 197 -1.47 0.95 13.66
C THR A 197 -1.24 0.06 12.45
N GLU A 198 -2.27 -0.16 11.63
CA GLU A 198 -2.19 -0.93 10.39
C GLU A 198 -1.25 -0.25 9.38
N VAL A 199 -1.43 1.05 9.16
CA VAL A 199 -0.55 1.85 8.29
C VAL A 199 0.90 1.75 8.75
N LEU A 200 1.18 1.99 10.03
CA LEU A 200 2.55 1.92 10.57
C LEU A 200 3.15 0.52 10.45
N ALA A 201 2.36 -0.54 10.64
CA ALA A 201 2.84 -1.91 10.48
C ALA A 201 3.26 -2.22 9.04
N VAL A 202 2.56 -1.66 8.05
CA VAL A 202 2.91 -1.84 6.63
C VAL A 202 4.10 -0.96 6.23
N LEU A 203 4.22 0.20 6.83
CA LEU A 203 5.29 1.15 6.51
C LEU A 203 6.70 0.65 6.88
N HIS A 204 6.82 -0.26 7.86
CA HIS A 204 8.08 -0.98 8.10
C HIS A 204 8.51 -1.89 6.92
N LEU A 205 7.56 -2.21 6.02
CA LEU A 205 7.84 -2.99 4.81
C LEU A 205 8.37 -2.12 3.65
N LEU A 206 8.45 -0.78 3.84
CA LEU A 206 9.12 0.13 2.91
C LEU A 206 10.62 0.23 3.14
N ASP A 207 11.13 -0.46 4.15
CA ASP A 207 12.56 -0.58 4.34
C ASP A 207 13.18 -1.32 3.15
N LYS A 208 14.37 -0.87 2.75
CA LYS A 208 15.09 -1.46 1.63
C LYS A 208 15.37 -2.93 1.91
N PRO A 209 14.96 -3.85 1.03
CA PRO A 209 15.18 -5.27 1.26
C PRO A 209 16.67 -5.62 1.24
N ASP A 210 17.09 -6.59 2.07
CA ASP A 210 18.48 -7.01 2.18
C ASP A 210 19.09 -7.37 0.81
N ALA A 211 18.29 -7.99 -0.07
CA ALA A 211 18.72 -8.34 -1.44
C ALA A 211 19.14 -7.12 -2.28
N ALA A 212 18.59 -5.94 -2.02
CA ALA A 212 18.99 -4.72 -2.72
C ALA A 212 20.36 -4.19 -2.28
N TRP A 213 20.83 -4.55 -1.08
CA TRP A 213 22.15 -4.16 -0.59
C TRP A 213 23.28 -5.04 -1.13
N GLU A 214 22.96 -6.26 -1.60
CA GLU A 214 23.96 -7.23 -2.05
C GLU A 214 24.42 -6.98 -3.50
N ASP A 215 23.59 -6.35 -4.34
CA ASP A 215 23.89 -6.05 -5.75
C ASP A 215 23.68 -4.56 -6.05
N PRO A 216 24.74 -3.83 -6.46
CA PRO A 216 24.64 -2.42 -6.82
C PRO A 216 23.61 -2.10 -7.90
N ALA A 217 23.32 -3.05 -8.80
CA ALA A 217 22.29 -2.87 -9.82
C ALA A 217 20.89 -2.98 -9.23
N MET A 218 20.66 -3.86 -8.26
CA MET A 218 19.39 -3.93 -7.54
C MET A 218 19.19 -2.74 -6.62
N ASP A 219 20.27 -2.24 -6.02
CA ASP A 219 20.29 -1.01 -5.24
C ASP A 219 19.78 0.18 -6.05
N LEU A 220 20.37 0.38 -7.23
CA LEU A 220 19.98 1.44 -8.16
C LEU A 220 18.52 1.30 -8.63
N ILE A 221 18.11 0.07 -9.02
CA ILE A 221 16.73 -0.19 -9.45
C ILE A 221 15.72 0.16 -8.33
N TYR A 222 16.01 -0.23 -7.09
CA TYR A 222 15.13 0.04 -5.96
C TYR A 222 15.03 1.54 -5.68
N ASP A 223 16.15 2.25 -5.64
CA ASP A 223 16.19 3.68 -5.36
C ASP A 223 15.49 4.48 -6.48
N ASP A 224 15.77 4.16 -7.76
CA ASP A 224 15.12 4.80 -8.91
C ASP A 224 13.58 4.59 -8.88
N LEU A 225 13.11 3.37 -8.60
CA LEU A 225 11.67 3.09 -8.52
C LEU A 225 11.01 3.75 -7.30
N ARG A 226 11.71 3.80 -6.18
CA ARG A 226 11.23 4.48 -4.98
C ARG A 226 11.03 5.97 -5.22
N ASP A 227 11.94 6.57 -5.97
CA ASP A 227 11.83 7.98 -6.38
C ASP A 227 10.73 8.17 -7.45
N GLU A 228 10.62 7.27 -8.44
CA GLU A 228 9.57 7.34 -9.49
C GLU A 228 8.16 7.26 -8.90
N PHE A 229 7.95 6.46 -7.86
CA PHE A 229 6.67 6.33 -7.17
C PHE A 229 6.48 7.32 -6.01
N ASP A 230 7.42 8.26 -5.81
CA ASP A 230 7.41 9.25 -4.71
C ASP A 230 7.18 8.61 -3.32
N LEU A 231 7.63 7.37 -3.11
CA LEU A 231 7.26 6.59 -1.92
C LEU A 231 7.65 7.27 -0.61
N VAL A 232 8.80 7.98 -0.58
CA VAL A 232 9.27 8.69 0.61
C VAL A 232 8.37 9.87 0.97
N ASP A 233 8.03 10.68 -0.03
CA ASP A 233 7.23 11.88 0.16
C ASP A 233 5.78 11.53 0.49
N ARG A 234 5.22 10.50 -0.19
CA ARG A 234 3.89 9.96 0.10
C ARG A 234 3.81 9.43 1.53
N TYR A 235 4.84 8.70 1.97
CA TYR A 235 4.94 8.23 3.34
C TYR A 235 4.97 9.38 4.37
N ALA A 236 5.81 10.38 4.13
CA ALA A 236 5.91 11.55 5.00
C ALA A 236 4.57 12.32 5.08
N ALA A 237 3.89 12.49 3.95
CA ALA A 237 2.59 13.13 3.88
C ALA A 237 1.52 12.32 4.63
N LEU A 238 1.50 11.00 4.47
CA LEU A 238 0.58 10.10 5.16
C LEU A 238 0.76 10.15 6.69
N THR A 239 2.01 10.09 7.15
CA THR A 239 2.36 10.18 8.57
C THR A 239 1.96 11.53 9.16
N SER A 240 2.19 12.63 8.45
CA SER A 240 1.78 13.98 8.85
C SER A 240 0.25 14.11 8.97
N LYS A 241 -0.51 13.57 8.01
CA LYS A 241 -1.97 13.54 8.08
C LYS A 241 -2.47 12.74 9.28
N LEU A 242 -1.90 11.56 9.53
CA LEU A 242 -2.24 10.72 10.70
C LEU A 242 -1.97 11.46 12.01
N GLN A 243 -0.85 12.16 12.12
CA GLN A 243 -0.54 12.99 13.29
C GLN A 243 -1.57 14.10 13.48
N SER A 244 -1.92 14.82 12.41
CA SER A 244 -2.94 15.89 12.45
C SER A 244 -4.32 15.37 12.88
N ILE A 245 -4.72 14.18 12.41
CA ILE A 245 -5.95 13.51 12.83
C ILE A 245 -5.89 13.25 14.35
N GLN A 246 -4.81 12.67 14.83
CA GLN A 246 -4.63 12.35 16.25
C GLN A 246 -4.74 13.60 17.11
N ASP A 247 -4.01 14.66 16.79
CA ASP A 247 -4.01 15.92 17.53
C ASP A 247 -5.41 16.54 17.57
N SER A 248 -6.12 16.54 16.44
CA SER A 248 -7.50 17.03 16.36
C SER A 248 -8.46 16.20 17.23
N LEU A 249 -8.32 14.88 17.24
CA LEU A 249 -9.17 13.99 18.04
C LEU A 249 -8.94 14.15 19.54
N VAL A 250 -7.68 14.40 19.99
CA VAL A 250 -7.37 14.72 21.38
C VAL A 250 -8.11 16.00 21.82
N LEU A 251 -8.02 17.07 21.01
CA LEU A 251 -8.75 18.32 21.30
C LEU A 251 -10.27 18.12 21.37
N VAL A 252 -10.83 17.33 20.44
CA VAL A 252 -12.28 17.01 20.45
C VAL A 252 -12.68 16.26 21.72
N LEU A 253 -11.85 15.32 22.19
CA LEU A 253 -12.07 14.58 23.42
C LEU A 253 -12.03 15.48 24.66
N ASP A 254 -11.06 16.37 24.74
CA ASP A 254 -10.91 17.28 25.85
C ASP A 254 -12.16 18.19 25.99
N VAL A 255 -12.60 18.79 24.89
CA VAL A 255 -13.84 19.60 24.86
C VAL A 255 -15.08 18.77 25.25
N ALA A 256 -15.14 17.50 24.80
CA ALA A 256 -16.26 16.62 25.15
C ALA A 256 -16.27 16.26 26.65
N ARG A 257 -15.09 16.14 27.27
CA ARG A 257 -14.90 15.84 28.69
C ARG A 257 -15.29 17.04 29.56
N ASP A 258 -14.83 18.24 29.22
CA ASP A 258 -15.10 19.46 29.98
C ASP A 258 -16.60 19.74 30.06
N ARG A 259 -17.32 19.54 28.98
CA ARG A 259 -18.81 19.70 28.99
C ARG A 259 -19.51 18.78 29.97
N ARG A 260 -19.04 17.55 30.16
CA ARG A 260 -19.64 16.62 31.12
C ARG A 260 -19.40 17.09 32.55
N LEU A 261 -18.24 17.63 32.84
CA LEU A 261 -17.92 18.16 34.17
C LEU A 261 -18.83 19.33 34.49
N VAL A 262 -19.00 20.29 33.56
CA VAL A 262 -19.93 21.42 33.73
C VAL A 262 -21.38 20.96 33.90
N LEU A 263 -21.81 19.96 33.14
CA LEU A 263 -23.19 19.42 33.27
C LEU A 263 -23.42 18.77 34.64
N LEU A 264 -22.44 18.00 35.15
CA LEU A 264 -22.49 17.41 36.49
C LEU A 264 -22.52 18.49 37.56
N GLU A 265 -21.72 19.54 37.44
CA GLU A 265 -21.68 20.66 38.34
C GLU A 265 -23.06 21.39 38.39
N VAL A 266 -23.65 21.66 37.24
CA VAL A 266 -25.01 22.26 37.15
C VAL A 266 -26.06 21.36 37.80
N ILE A 267 -25.99 20.03 37.59
CA ILE A 267 -26.92 19.09 38.23
C ILE A 267 -26.80 19.14 39.77
N VAL A 268 -25.55 19.14 40.28
CA VAL A 268 -25.27 19.21 41.73
C VAL A 268 -25.81 20.51 42.30
N VAL A 269 -25.55 21.65 41.63
CA VAL A 269 -26.07 22.96 42.07
C VAL A 269 -27.61 22.96 42.10
N LEU A 270 -28.27 22.38 41.06
CA LEU A 270 -29.73 22.28 41.05
C LEU A 270 -30.29 21.39 42.18
N LEU A 271 -29.61 20.28 42.49
CA LEU A 271 -30.03 19.41 43.60
C LEU A 271 -29.90 20.12 44.96
N ILE A 272 -28.82 20.86 45.20
CA ILE A 272 -28.60 21.64 46.40
C ILE A 272 -29.70 22.74 46.53
N LEU A 273 -30.01 23.41 45.42
CA LEU A 273 -31.03 24.46 45.40
C LEU A 273 -32.41 23.87 45.67
N LEU A 274 -32.74 22.69 45.12
CA LEU A 274 -33.97 21.98 45.40
C LEU A 274 -34.08 21.59 46.90
N GLU A 275 -33.00 21.10 47.51
CA GLU A 275 -32.96 20.72 48.90
C GLU A 275 -33.18 21.94 49.84
N VAL A 276 -32.58 23.08 49.51
CA VAL A 276 -32.79 24.33 50.26
C VAL A 276 -34.24 24.79 50.15
N ILE A 277 -34.85 24.73 48.96
CA ILE A 277 -36.25 25.11 48.77
C ILE A 277 -37.20 24.21 49.61
N LEU A 278 -36.96 22.88 49.56
CA LEU A 278 -37.78 21.93 50.33
C LEU A 278 -37.59 22.12 51.83
N SER A 279 -36.38 22.42 52.29
CA SER A 279 -36.09 22.69 53.69
C SER A 279 -36.81 23.94 54.21
N ILE A 280 -36.79 25.03 53.44
CA ILE A 280 -37.54 26.27 53.78
C ILE A 280 -39.03 26.01 53.77
N GLY A 281 -39.57 25.28 52.79
CA GLY A 281 -41.01 24.93 52.73
C GLY A 281 -41.45 24.06 53.88
N HIS A 282 -40.59 23.22 54.44
CA HIS A 282 -40.89 22.40 55.64
C HIS A 282 -40.87 23.21 56.94
N PHE A 283 -40.17 24.34 56.96
CA PHE A 283 -40.10 25.25 58.12
C PHE A 283 -41.29 26.24 58.17
N THR A 284 -42.01 26.40 57.07
CA THR A 284 -43.13 27.35 56.93
C THR A 284 -44.50 26.68 57.01
N LEU A 285 -44.60 25.37 57.16
CA LEU A 285 -45.76 24.55 57.44
C LEU A 285 -45.73 24.07 58.90
#